data_2f6ce067b66b24ae6de6cd610328c987
#
_entry.id   2f6ce067b66b24ae6de6cd610328c987
#
_cell.length_a   1.000
_cell.length_b   1.000
_cell.length_c   1.000
_cell.angle_alpha   90.00
_cell.angle_beta   90.00
_cell.angle_gamma   90.00
#
_symmetry.space_group_name_H-M   'P 1'
#
loop_
_entity.id
_entity.type
_entity.pdbx_description
1 polymer ?
#
loop_
_entity_poly.entity_id
_entity_poly.type
_entity_poly.pdbx_seq_one_letter_code
_entity_poly.pdbx_strand_id
1 'polypeptide(L)'
;MSKLTVILPAAGKGTRLNLPYPKEILRLDNDNALIDNCFNFFRDYGRNDVEFIVIINEDKPELLTYLAKYKSKFNISFIYQNPFHQEYTGAIKSARPLFGEHNIVLLPDTLMTLQPNQDLYTLIMSALQETGFTFLYKEELDDSVLKTKGALNINAENLVLDYCDKPENNKLGIYNAFWCAFGFRRRVFDTCMSFMEKSTLKMKVNGKDIKSTPIYGSKAIKVKDYVDLGTWSEIRRLLINYEKDNN
;
A
#
# COMPACT_ATOMS: atom_id res chain seq x y z
N MET A 1 5.66 -16.42 17.35
CA MET A 1 5.12 -16.10 16.01
C MET A 1 6.13 -15.22 15.28
N SER A 2 6.16 -15.27 13.96
CA SER A 2 7.05 -14.38 13.18
C SER A 2 6.46 -12.98 13.15
N LYS A 3 7.28 -11.95 13.38
CA LYS A 3 6.86 -10.56 13.43
C LYS A 3 6.59 -10.00 12.03
N LEU A 4 5.51 -9.22 11.87
CA LEU A 4 5.19 -8.51 10.65
C LEU A 4 5.61 -7.03 10.78
N THR A 5 6.35 -6.52 9.81
CA THR A 5 6.73 -5.12 9.72
C THR A 5 5.79 -4.40 8.74
N VAL A 6 5.04 -3.44 9.22
CA VAL A 6 4.12 -2.60 8.42
C VAL A 6 4.84 -1.31 8.02
N ILE A 7 4.93 -1.06 6.73
CA ILE A 7 5.64 0.08 6.14
C ILE A 7 4.61 1.07 5.61
N LEU A 8 4.63 2.30 6.12
CA LEU A 8 3.72 3.38 5.77
C LEU A 8 4.49 4.50 5.05
N PRO A 9 4.44 4.58 3.71
CA PRO A 9 5.08 5.66 2.95
C PRO A 9 4.26 6.95 3.06
N ALA A 10 4.55 7.78 4.06
CA ALA A 10 3.87 9.03 4.35
C ALA A 10 4.67 10.29 3.92
N ALA A 11 5.76 10.15 3.16
CA ALA A 11 6.64 11.26 2.79
C ALA A 11 6.10 12.15 1.65
N GLY A 12 4.98 11.79 1.01
CA GLY A 12 4.40 12.54 -0.10
C GLY A 12 3.96 13.96 0.32
N LYS A 13 4.21 14.96 -0.52
CA LYS A 13 3.94 16.39 -0.22
C LYS A 13 2.45 16.75 -0.09
N GLY A 14 1.53 15.92 -0.55
CA GLY A 14 0.08 16.16 -0.43
C GLY A 14 -0.45 17.39 -1.22
N THR A 15 0.28 17.85 -2.23
CA THR A 15 0.01 19.11 -2.95
C THR A 15 -1.36 19.21 -3.60
N ARG A 16 -1.97 18.09 -3.99
CA ARG A 16 -3.31 18.06 -4.63
C ARG A 16 -4.44 18.48 -3.67
N LEU A 17 -4.29 18.20 -2.39
CA LEU A 17 -5.27 18.59 -1.36
C LEU A 17 -4.96 19.97 -0.76
N ASN A 18 -3.71 20.41 -0.81
CA ASN A 18 -3.22 21.68 -0.28
C ASN A 18 -3.71 21.94 1.16
N LEU A 19 -3.62 20.93 2.02
CA LEU A 19 -3.99 21.02 3.43
C LEU A 19 -2.86 21.72 4.22
N PRO A 20 -3.18 22.47 5.29
CA PRO A 20 -2.18 23.10 6.16
C PRO A 20 -1.52 22.12 7.14
N TYR A 21 -1.77 20.82 6.98
CA TYR A 21 -1.25 19.72 7.78
C TYR A 21 -1.09 18.46 6.91
N PRO A 22 -0.36 17.43 7.35
CA PRO A 22 -0.22 16.17 6.62
C PRO A 22 -1.57 15.54 6.29
N LYS A 23 -1.81 15.19 5.03
CA LYS A 23 -3.08 14.58 4.58
C LYS A 23 -3.42 13.28 5.31
N GLU A 24 -2.41 12.57 5.77
CA GLU A 24 -2.54 11.31 6.49
C GLU A 24 -3.29 11.47 7.83
N ILE A 25 -3.32 12.68 8.40
CA ILE A 25 -4.09 13.01 9.60
C ILE A 25 -5.40 13.74 9.29
N LEU A 26 -5.83 13.78 8.03
CA LEU A 26 -7.18 14.23 7.67
C LEU A 26 -8.21 13.37 8.42
N ARG A 27 -9.09 14.02 9.18
CA ARG A 27 -10.13 13.36 9.96
C ARG A 27 -11.20 12.77 9.06
N LEU A 28 -11.54 11.51 9.31
CA LEU A 28 -12.66 10.81 8.70
C LEU A 28 -13.92 10.92 9.57
N ASP A 29 -13.71 10.89 10.87
CA ASP A 29 -14.71 11.05 11.91
C ASP A 29 -14.09 11.71 13.15
N ASN A 30 -14.83 11.72 14.28
CA ASN A 30 -14.37 12.36 15.52
C ASN A 30 -13.12 11.70 16.12
N ASP A 31 -12.91 10.41 15.89
CA ASP A 31 -11.88 9.60 16.55
C ASP A 31 -10.73 9.22 15.61
N ASN A 32 -11.01 9.09 14.30
CA ASN A 32 -10.08 8.50 13.34
C ASN A 32 -9.65 9.48 12.25
N ALA A 33 -8.37 9.44 11.92
CA ALA A 33 -7.81 10.01 10.71
C ALA A 33 -7.47 8.92 9.68
N LEU A 34 -7.13 9.29 8.46
CA LEU A 34 -6.81 8.36 7.37
C LEU A 34 -5.79 7.30 7.77
N ILE A 35 -4.69 7.70 8.38
CA ILE A 35 -3.60 6.80 8.77
C ILE A 35 -4.03 5.75 9.80
N ASP A 36 -5.05 6.05 10.62
CA ASP A 36 -5.55 5.12 11.64
C ASP A 36 -6.10 3.82 11.01
N ASN A 37 -6.59 3.89 9.76
CA ASN A 37 -7.02 2.71 9.03
C ASN A 37 -5.92 1.66 8.92
N CYS A 38 -4.67 2.07 8.74
CA CYS A 38 -3.53 1.16 8.70
C CYS A 38 -3.27 0.47 10.04
N PHE A 39 -3.50 1.16 11.16
CA PHE A 39 -3.34 0.61 12.52
C PHE A 39 -4.51 -0.28 12.91
N ASN A 40 -5.73 0.04 12.45
CA ASN A 40 -6.95 -0.68 12.76
C ASN A 40 -6.96 -2.12 12.23
N PHE A 41 -6.23 -2.42 11.14
CA PHE A 41 -6.03 -3.79 10.68
C PHE A 41 -5.33 -4.68 11.71
N PHE A 42 -4.61 -4.09 12.66
CA PHE A 42 -3.80 -4.80 13.65
C PHE A 42 -4.26 -4.54 15.09
N ARG A 43 -5.52 -4.11 15.27
CA ARG A 43 -6.06 -3.76 16.60
C ARG A 43 -6.01 -4.91 17.62
N ASP A 44 -6.04 -6.16 17.16
CA ASP A 44 -6.03 -7.35 18.01
C ASP A 44 -4.60 -7.90 18.24
N TYR A 45 -3.57 -7.24 17.70
CA TYR A 45 -2.15 -7.59 17.80
C TYR A 45 -1.38 -6.60 18.67
N GLY A 46 -0.18 -6.99 19.09
CA GLY A 46 0.70 -6.17 19.92
C GLY A 46 2.11 -6.02 19.35
N ARG A 47 2.99 -5.36 20.11
CA ARG A 47 4.38 -5.07 19.73
C ARG A 47 5.26 -6.29 19.44
N ASN A 48 4.85 -7.46 19.91
CA ASN A 48 5.55 -8.71 19.65
C ASN A 48 5.19 -9.30 18.29
N ASP A 49 4.02 -8.95 17.77
CA ASP A 49 3.46 -9.49 16.53
C ASP A 49 3.68 -8.54 15.36
N VAL A 50 3.50 -7.22 15.62
CA VAL A 50 3.51 -6.18 14.60
C VAL A 50 4.36 -4.99 15.04
N GLU A 51 5.12 -4.44 14.10
CA GLU A 51 5.82 -3.16 14.24
C GLU A 51 5.57 -2.29 13.02
N PHE A 52 5.72 -0.98 13.19
CA PHE A 52 5.47 0.00 12.14
C PHE A 52 6.74 0.77 11.80
N ILE A 53 6.95 1.02 10.50
CA ILE A 53 7.93 1.96 9.97
C ILE A 53 7.15 3.03 9.22
N VAL A 54 7.22 4.26 9.67
CA VAL A 54 6.57 5.41 9.03
C VAL A 54 7.64 6.24 8.33
N ILE A 55 7.53 6.32 6.99
CA ILE A 55 8.47 7.07 6.18
C ILE A 55 7.90 8.47 5.99
N ILE A 56 8.62 9.47 6.46
CA ILE A 56 8.22 10.88 6.48
C ILE A 56 9.20 11.75 5.69
N ASN A 57 8.79 12.98 5.44
CA ASN A 57 9.69 14.09 5.09
C ASN A 57 9.80 15.07 6.26
N GLU A 58 10.66 16.07 6.15
CA GLU A 58 10.89 17.08 7.17
C GLU A 58 9.69 18.00 7.43
N ASP A 59 8.74 18.08 6.49
CA ASP A 59 7.55 18.95 6.58
C ASP A 59 6.39 18.29 7.35
N LYS A 60 6.59 17.12 7.99
CA LYS A 60 5.51 16.34 8.62
C LYS A 60 5.77 15.95 10.09
N PRO A 61 6.25 16.87 10.96
CA PRO A 61 6.49 16.57 12.37
C PRO A 61 5.20 16.22 13.13
N GLU A 62 4.03 16.70 12.66
CA GLU A 62 2.72 16.44 13.27
C GLU A 62 2.36 14.96 13.28
N LEU A 63 2.86 14.17 12.30
CA LEU A 63 2.65 12.73 12.27
C LEU A 63 3.25 12.02 13.49
N LEU A 64 4.43 12.46 13.96
CA LEU A 64 5.06 11.89 15.14
C LEU A 64 4.17 12.11 16.39
N THR A 65 3.67 13.34 16.55
CA THR A 65 2.79 13.72 17.66
C THR A 65 1.47 12.94 17.59
N TYR A 66 0.86 12.87 16.41
CA TYR A 66 -0.40 12.16 16.21
C TYR A 66 -0.28 10.66 16.51
N LEU A 67 0.76 10.02 16.01
CA LEU A 67 0.97 8.58 16.17
C LEU A 67 1.48 8.17 17.56
N ALA A 68 1.84 9.14 18.42
CA ALA A 68 2.23 8.85 19.80
C ALA A 68 1.14 8.12 20.59
N LYS A 69 -0.14 8.23 20.20
CA LYS A 69 -1.27 7.48 20.80
C LYS A 69 -1.11 5.95 20.69
N TYR A 70 -0.37 5.46 19.70
CA TYR A 70 -0.13 4.04 19.48
C TYR A 70 1.13 3.47 20.17
N LYS A 71 1.98 4.31 20.77
CA LYS A 71 3.28 3.91 21.35
C LYS A 71 3.20 2.87 22.48
N SER A 72 2.06 2.80 23.18
CA SER A 72 1.85 1.80 24.24
C SER A 72 1.59 0.41 23.66
N LYS A 73 1.06 0.33 22.45
CA LYS A 73 0.64 -0.90 21.80
C LYS A 73 1.65 -1.44 20.80
N PHE A 74 2.27 -0.57 20.01
CA PHE A 74 3.19 -0.93 18.92
C PHE A 74 4.56 -0.27 19.05
N ASN A 75 5.58 -0.90 18.49
CA ASN A 75 6.83 -0.24 18.18
C ASN A 75 6.66 0.52 16.87
N ILE A 76 6.96 1.83 16.89
CA ILE A 76 6.87 2.70 15.72
C ILE A 76 8.23 3.34 15.49
N SER A 77 8.81 3.09 14.33
CA SER A 77 10.04 3.72 13.87
C SER A 77 9.71 4.76 12.82
N PHE A 78 10.32 5.95 12.91
CA PHE A 78 10.21 6.99 11.89
C PHE A 78 11.52 7.07 11.12
N ILE A 79 11.44 7.19 9.81
CA ILE A 79 12.59 7.37 8.95
C ILE A 79 12.31 8.46 7.91
N TYR A 80 13.29 9.29 7.63
CA TYR A 80 13.19 10.26 6.55
C TYR A 80 13.40 9.60 5.20
N GLN A 81 12.57 9.97 4.23
CA GLN A 81 12.80 9.56 2.85
C GLN A 81 14.15 10.10 2.36
N ASN A 82 14.96 9.25 1.78
CA ASN A 82 16.20 9.66 1.15
C ASN A 82 15.88 10.59 -0.04
N PRO A 83 16.39 11.84 -0.08
CA PRO A 83 16.09 12.80 -1.13
C PRO A 83 16.52 12.36 -2.54
N PHE A 84 17.47 11.43 -2.64
CA PHE A 84 17.89 10.84 -3.92
C PHE A 84 16.96 9.74 -4.42
N HIS A 85 16.04 9.27 -3.59
CA HIS A 85 15.05 8.25 -3.95
C HIS A 85 13.68 8.91 -4.16
N GLN A 86 13.24 8.99 -5.40
CA GLN A 86 11.97 9.61 -5.77
C GLN A 86 10.84 8.59 -5.77
N GLU A 87 9.59 9.07 -5.87
CA GLU A 87 8.37 8.30 -5.94
C GLU A 87 8.14 7.39 -4.70
N TYR A 88 7.05 6.64 -4.70
CA TYR A 88 6.72 5.73 -3.59
C TYR A 88 7.73 4.59 -3.44
N THR A 89 8.29 4.11 -4.55
CA THR A 89 9.32 3.07 -4.54
C THR A 89 10.59 3.54 -3.83
N GLY A 90 10.96 4.80 -4.05
CA GLY A 90 12.09 5.43 -3.38
C GLY A 90 11.84 5.65 -1.89
N ALA A 91 10.63 6.04 -1.50
CA ALA A 91 10.24 6.11 -0.09
C ALA A 91 10.45 4.75 0.59
N ILE A 92 9.88 3.67 0.02
CA ILE A 92 10.01 2.33 0.60
C ILE A 92 11.47 1.88 0.69
N LYS A 93 12.30 2.14 -0.33
CA LYS A 93 13.74 1.84 -0.30
C LYS A 93 14.47 2.51 0.84
N SER A 94 14.06 3.70 1.25
CA SER A 94 14.65 4.42 2.38
C SER A 94 14.49 3.66 3.70
N ALA A 95 13.43 2.88 3.84
CA ALA A 95 13.16 2.07 5.04
C ALA A 95 13.88 0.70 5.05
N ARG A 96 14.59 0.32 3.97
CA ARG A 96 15.23 -1.00 3.80
C ARG A 96 16.09 -1.46 4.99
N PRO A 97 16.87 -0.62 5.68
CA PRO A 97 17.65 -1.04 6.84
C PRO A 97 16.80 -1.60 8.00
N LEU A 98 15.56 -1.13 8.13
CA LEU A 98 14.64 -1.46 9.22
C LEU A 98 13.69 -2.63 8.88
N PHE A 99 13.73 -3.21 7.69
CA PHE A 99 12.83 -4.30 7.30
C PHE A 99 13.00 -5.54 8.18
N GLY A 100 11.88 -6.09 8.62
CA GLY A 100 11.81 -7.43 9.19
C GLY A 100 11.90 -8.52 8.12
N GLU A 101 11.74 -9.78 8.50
CA GLU A 101 11.69 -10.91 7.55
C GLU A 101 10.40 -10.84 6.70
N HIS A 102 9.26 -10.49 7.31
CA HIS A 102 7.96 -10.35 6.65
C HIS A 102 7.53 -8.89 6.73
N ASN A 103 7.17 -8.32 5.59
CA ASN A 103 6.86 -6.91 5.46
C ASN A 103 5.57 -6.72 4.65
N ILE A 104 4.80 -5.69 4.99
CA ILE A 104 3.67 -5.21 4.19
C ILE A 104 3.76 -3.69 4.01
N VAL A 105 3.51 -3.21 2.81
CA VAL A 105 3.34 -1.79 2.51
C VAL A 105 1.86 -1.47 2.46
N LEU A 106 1.42 -0.56 3.32
CA LEU A 106 0.07 0.02 3.31
C LEU A 106 0.16 1.52 2.99
N LEU A 107 -0.75 1.99 2.15
CA LEU A 107 -0.80 3.41 1.79
C LEU A 107 -1.63 4.18 2.82
N PRO A 108 -1.04 5.13 3.57
CA PRO A 108 -1.70 5.79 4.70
C PRO A 108 -2.74 6.85 4.30
N ASP A 109 -2.91 7.09 3.01
CA ASP A 109 -3.85 8.04 2.41
C ASP A 109 -5.00 7.34 1.66
N THR A 110 -5.24 6.06 1.95
CA THR A 110 -6.26 5.24 1.31
C THR A 110 -7.11 4.50 2.33
N LEU A 111 -8.32 4.11 1.93
CA LEU A 111 -9.18 3.23 2.70
C LEU A 111 -9.28 1.87 1.99
N MET A 112 -8.87 0.83 2.66
CA MET A 112 -8.98 -0.55 2.17
C MET A 112 -9.89 -1.33 3.10
N THR A 113 -10.80 -2.12 2.53
CA THR A 113 -11.69 -3.01 3.29
C THR A 113 -11.46 -4.45 2.84
N LEU A 114 -11.22 -5.33 3.80
CA LEU A 114 -11.10 -6.77 3.56
C LEU A 114 -12.46 -7.43 3.39
N GLN A 115 -12.48 -8.66 2.85
CA GLN A 115 -13.69 -9.47 2.87
C GLN A 115 -14.11 -9.78 4.32
N PRO A 116 -15.40 -10.03 4.59
CA PRO A 116 -15.85 -10.39 5.93
C PRO A 116 -15.07 -11.57 6.52
N ASN A 117 -14.77 -11.50 7.81
CA ASN A 117 -14.03 -12.53 8.57
C ASN A 117 -12.57 -12.77 8.10
N GLN A 118 -12.01 -11.88 7.30
CA GLN A 118 -10.59 -11.92 6.96
C GLN A 118 -9.76 -11.08 7.94
N ASP A 119 -8.60 -11.61 8.28
CA ASP A 119 -7.56 -10.95 9.09
C ASP A 119 -6.32 -10.69 8.25
N LEU A 120 -5.89 -9.42 8.19
CA LEU A 120 -4.78 -9.01 7.32
C LEU A 120 -3.45 -9.66 7.70
N TYR A 121 -3.18 -9.78 9.01
CA TYR A 121 -1.95 -10.41 9.48
C TYR A 121 -1.84 -11.86 9.00
N THR A 122 -2.88 -12.64 9.24
CA THR A 122 -2.94 -14.06 8.84
C THR A 122 -2.84 -14.25 7.34
N LEU A 123 -3.56 -13.43 6.56
CA LEU A 123 -3.53 -13.47 5.09
C LEU A 123 -2.12 -13.21 4.56
N ILE A 124 -1.46 -12.16 5.03
CA ILE A 124 -0.12 -11.79 4.58
C ILE A 124 0.89 -12.84 4.99
N MET A 125 0.86 -13.29 6.24
CA MET A 125 1.81 -14.29 6.72
C MET A 125 1.71 -15.60 5.95
N SER A 126 0.49 -16.07 5.63
CA SER A 126 0.26 -17.26 4.80
C SER A 126 0.79 -17.05 3.38
N ALA A 127 0.40 -15.98 2.70
CA ALA A 127 0.80 -15.71 1.32
C ALA A 127 2.33 -15.59 1.17
N LEU A 128 3.00 -14.95 2.12
CA LEU A 128 4.46 -14.80 2.10
C LEU A 128 5.22 -16.11 2.35
N GLN A 129 4.62 -17.08 3.03
CA GLN A 129 5.21 -18.43 3.17
C GLN A 129 5.25 -19.16 1.83
N GLU A 130 4.22 -19.00 1.00
CA GLU A 130 4.11 -19.71 -0.28
C GLU A 130 5.07 -19.14 -1.35
N THR A 131 5.03 -17.83 -1.58
CA THR A 131 5.70 -17.20 -2.73
C THR A 131 6.75 -16.16 -2.39
N GLY A 132 6.74 -15.67 -1.15
CA GLY A 132 7.65 -14.61 -0.69
C GLY A 132 7.25 -13.19 -1.14
N PHE A 133 6.22 -13.07 -2.00
CA PHE A 133 5.63 -11.81 -2.45
C PHE A 133 4.12 -11.98 -2.63
N THR A 134 3.33 -10.94 -2.38
CA THR A 134 1.88 -10.93 -2.62
C THR A 134 1.38 -9.51 -2.86
N PHE A 135 0.40 -9.34 -3.78
CA PHE A 135 -0.40 -8.13 -3.86
C PHE A 135 -1.75 -8.32 -3.16
N LEU A 136 -2.25 -7.26 -2.51
CA LEU A 136 -3.67 -7.08 -2.26
C LEU A 136 -4.24 -6.28 -3.41
N TYR A 137 -5.36 -6.69 -3.99
CA TYR A 137 -5.87 -6.11 -5.21
C TYR A 137 -7.38 -5.89 -5.19
N LYS A 138 -7.82 -4.90 -5.94
CA LYS A 138 -9.22 -4.69 -6.30
C LYS A 138 -9.40 -4.98 -7.79
N GLU A 139 -10.45 -5.73 -8.13
CA GLU A 139 -10.85 -5.91 -9.52
C GLU A 139 -11.32 -4.59 -10.11
N GLU A 140 -10.92 -4.32 -11.35
CA GLU A 140 -11.29 -3.15 -12.10
C GLU A 140 -11.18 -3.46 -13.60
N LEU A 141 -12.21 -3.13 -14.34
CA LEU A 141 -12.27 -3.32 -15.79
C LEU A 141 -12.35 -1.99 -16.56
N ASP A 142 -12.50 -0.87 -15.83
CA ASP A 142 -12.49 0.44 -16.44
C ASP A 142 -11.05 0.88 -16.75
N ASP A 143 -10.72 0.88 -18.02
CA ASP A 143 -9.42 1.34 -18.52
C ASP A 143 -9.09 2.77 -18.08
N SER A 144 -10.10 3.63 -17.89
CA SER A 144 -9.89 4.99 -17.40
C SER A 144 -9.36 5.05 -15.98
N VAL A 145 -9.68 4.06 -15.16
CA VAL A 145 -9.15 3.87 -13.80
C VAL A 145 -7.79 3.20 -13.85
N LEU A 146 -7.66 2.07 -14.57
CA LEU A 146 -6.44 1.27 -14.63
C LEU A 146 -5.22 2.07 -15.10
N LYS A 147 -5.39 2.98 -16.07
CA LYS A 147 -4.30 3.85 -16.55
C LYS A 147 -3.75 4.84 -15.51
N THR A 148 -4.43 4.99 -14.37
CA THR A 148 -3.99 5.88 -13.28
C THR A 148 -3.40 5.13 -12.09
N LYS A 149 -3.43 3.81 -12.10
CA LYS A 149 -3.06 2.92 -11.01
C LYS A 149 -1.94 1.95 -11.40
N GLY A 150 -1.39 1.27 -10.41
CA GLY A 150 -0.53 0.11 -10.64
C GLY A 150 -1.39 -1.10 -11.05
N ALA A 151 -1.53 -1.30 -12.36
CA ALA A 151 -2.41 -2.30 -12.94
C ALA A 151 -1.81 -3.71 -12.87
N LEU A 152 -2.68 -4.70 -12.69
CA LEU A 152 -2.37 -6.11 -12.58
C LEU A 152 -3.17 -6.93 -13.59
N ASN A 153 -2.52 -7.94 -14.16
CA ASN A 153 -3.20 -9.05 -14.81
C ASN A 153 -3.21 -10.22 -13.83
N ILE A 154 -4.39 -10.63 -13.40
CA ILE A 154 -4.60 -11.71 -12.43
C ILE A 154 -5.48 -12.78 -13.08
N ASN A 155 -5.05 -14.05 -13.01
CA ASN A 155 -5.81 -15.17 -13.55
C ASN A 155 -6.90 -15.68 -12.57
N ALA A 156 -7.68 -16.67 -12.99
CA ALA A 156 -8.78 -17.25 -12.22
C ALA A 156 -8.33 -17.91 -10.90
N GLU A 157 -7.07 -18.34 -10.79
CA GLU A 157 -6.46 -18.90 -9.59
C GLU A 157 -5.90 -17.84 -8.65
N ASN A 158 -6.12 -16.54 -8.92
CA ASN A 158 -5.55 -15.40 -8.23
C ASN A 158 -4.02 -15.31 -8.30
N LEU A 159 -3.41 -15.74 -9.40
CA LEU A 159 -1.98 -15.60 -9.64
C LEU A 159 -1.69 -14.37 -10.50
N VAL A 160 -0.65 -13.63 -10.14
CA VAL A 160 -0.19 -12.46 -10.89
C VAL A 160 0.54 -12.90 -12.16
N LEU A 161 0.04 -12.48 -13.32
CA LEU A 161 0.64 -12.77 -14.62
C LEU A 161 1.41 -11.58 -15.19
N ASP A 162 0.98 -10.35 -14.87
CA ASP A 162 1.65 -9.11 -15.30
C ASP A 162 1.38 -7.96 -14.35
N TYR A 163 2.26 -6.95 -14.37
CA TYR A 163 2.17 -5.70 -13.62
C TYR A 163 2.69 -4.55 -14.48
N CYS A 164 1.96 -3.44 -14.47
CA CYS A 164 2.43 -2.18 -15.06
C CYS A 164 1.92 -0.98 -14.25
N ASP A 165 2.82 -0.08 -13.88
CA ASP A 165 2.40 1.18 -13.25
C ASP A 165 1.89 2.16 -14.31
N LYS A 166 0.61 2.56 -14.19
CA LYS A 166 -0.08 3.49 -15.10
C LYS A 166 0.12 3.10 -16.57
N PRO A 167 -0.44 1.95 -17.01
CA PRO A 167 -0.24 1.44 -18.36
C PRO A 167 -0.71 2.42 -19.45
N GLU A 168 -0.02 2.41 -20.58
CA GLU A 168 -0.42 3.15 -21.78
C GLU A 168 -1.64 2.48 -22.44
N ASN A 169 -2.39 3.26 -23.25
CA ASN A 169 -3.64 2.80 -23.88
C ASN A 169 -3.50 1.48 -24.68
N ASN A 170 -2.37 1.26 -25.33
CA ASN A 170 -2.11 0.03 -26.11
C ASN A 170 -1.89 -1.23 -25.28
N LYS A 171 -1.83 -1.11 -23.95
CA LYS A 171 -1.61 -2.22 -23.01
C LYS A 171 -2.79 -2.48 -22.08
N LEU A 172 -3.83 -1.67 -22.12
CA LEU A 172 -4.91 -1.72 -21.12
C LEU A 172 -5.69 -3.04 -21.15
N GLY A 173 -6.07 -3.54 -22.30
CA GLY A 173 -6.96 -4.70 -22.45
C GLY A 173 -6.46 -6.03 -21.85
N ILE A 174 -5.26 -6.08 -21.26
CA ILE A 174 -4.74 -7.28 -20.57
C ILE A 174 -4.87 -7.20 -19.05
N TYR A 175 -5.14 -6.02 -18.49
CA TYR A 175 -5.24 -5.82 -17.04
C TYR A 175 -6.70 -5.89 -16.59
N ASN A 176 -6.92 -6.47 -15.41
CA ASN A 176 -8.26 -6.70 -14.83
C ASN A 176 -8.33 -6.33 -13.36
N ALA A 177 -7.28 -5.71 -12.83
CA ALA A 177 -7.18 -5.31 -11.43
C ALA A 177 -6.12 -4.22 -11.24
N PHE A 178 -6.11 -3.61 -10.05
CA PHE A 178 -4.99 -2.79 -9.58
C PHE A 178 -4.61 -3.17 -8.14
N TRP A 179 -3.34 -2.96 -7.78
CA TRP A 179 -2.89 -3.24 -6.43
C TRP A 179 -3.31 -2.13 -5.44
N CYS A 180 -3.64 -2.55 -4.22
CA CYS A 180 -4.02 -1.70 -3.08
C CYS A 180 -2.94 -1.65 -2.01
N ALA A 181 -2.25 -2.77 -1.83
CA ALA A 181 -1.14 -2.98 -0.92
C ALA A 181 -0.28 -4.13 -1.43
N PHE A 182 0.91 -4.34 -0.87
CA PHE A 182 1.71 -5.52 -1.18
C PHE A 182 2.58 -5.94 0.00
N GLY A 183 2.76 -7.26 0.13
CA GLY A 183 3.63 -7.87 1.10
C GLY A 183 4.85 -8.53 0.46
N PHE A 184 5.95 -8.59 1.20
CA PHE A 184 7.18 -9.24 0.72
C PHE A 184 8.04 -9.78 1.87
N ARG A 185 8.76 -10.86 1.59
CA ARG A 185 9.89 -11.29 2.43
C ARG A 185 11.11 -10.45 2.11
N ARG A 186 11.91 -10.13 3.13
CA ARG A 186 13.11 -9.28 2.98
C ARG A 186 14.03 -9.73 1.84
N ARG A 187 14.21 -11.04 1.67
CA ARG A 187 15.11 -11.64 0.66
C ARG A 187 14.74 -11.35 -0.80
N VAL A 188 13.45 -11.10 -1.10
CA VAL A 188 12.99 -10.86 -2.47
C VAL A 188 12.79 -9.38 -2.79
N PHE A 189 12.95 -8.50 -1.80
CA PHE A 189 12.65 -7.08 -1.91
C PHE A 189 13.35 -6.40 -3.08
N ASP A 190 14.67 -6.55 -3.16
CA ASP A 190 15.46 -5.82 -4.17
C ASP A 190 15.06 -6.19 -5.60
N THR A 191 14.78 -7.47 -5.84
CA THR A 191 14.34 -7.96 -7.16
C THR A 191 12.97 -7.42 -7.53
N CYS A 192 12.00 -7.54 -6.62
CA CYS A 192 10.63 -7.06 -6.84
C CYS A 192 10.59 -5.54 -6.99
N MET A 193 11.26 -4.82 -6.09
CA MET A 193 11.26 -3.35 -6.09
C MET A 193 11.99 -2.77 -7.29
N SER A 194 13.09 -3.37 -7.74
CA SER A 194 13.77 -2.94 -8.97
C SER A 194 12.87 -3.07 -10.19
N PHE A 195 12.06 -4.12 -10.28
CA PHE A 195 11.09 -4.30 -11.36
C PHE A 195 9.98 -3.24 -11.29
N MET A 196 9.36 -3.06 -10.11
CA MET A 196 8.29 -2.08 -9.91
C MET A 196 8.75 -0.65 -10.19
N GLU A 197 9.97 -0.28 -9.74
CA GLU A 197 10.55 1.03 -9.98
C GLU A 197 10.78 1.29 -11.47
N LYS A 198 11.30 0.32 -12.22
CA LYS A 198 11.45 0.45 -13.68
C LYS A 198 10.11 0.75 -14.34
N SER A 199 9.04 0.09 -13.92
CA SER A 199 7.69 0.34 -14.42
C SER A 199 7.21 1.75 -14.06
N THR A 200 7.40 2.19 -12.81
CA THR A 200 7.03 3.53 -12.33
C THR A 200 7.78 4.65 -13.08
N LEU A 201 9.07 4.44 -13.34
CA LEU A 201 9.90 5.39 -14.09
C LEU A 201 9.73 5.30 -15.61
N LYS A 202 8.74 4.55 -16.11
CA LYS A 202 8.48 4.35 -17.55
C LYS A 202 9.66 3.81 -18.34
N MET A 203 10.55 3.09 -17.67
CA MET A 203 11.61 2.36 -18.34
C MET A 203 11.02 1.19 -19.12
N LYS A 204 11.66 0.79 -20.24
CA LYS A 204 11.18 -0.38 -21.01
C LYS A 204 11.25 -1.63 -20.13
N VAL A 205 10.06 -2.14 -19.80
CA VAL A 205 9.84 -3.42 -19.10
C VAL A 205 9.11 -4.33 -20.06
N ASN A 206 9.56 -5.55 -20.25
CA ASN A 206 8.90 -6.54 -21.09
C ASN A 206 8.39 -7.72 -20.25
N GLY A 207 7.48 -8.52 -20.80
CA GLY A 207 6.88 -9.65 -20.09
C GLY A 207 7.87 -10.76 -19.68
N LYS A 208 9.14 -10.73 -20.15
CA LYS A 208 10.20 -11.61 -19.65
C LYS A 208 10.75 -11.10 -18.32
N ASP A 209 10.77 -9.78 -18.12
CA ASP A 209 11.34 -9.18 -16.90
C ASP A 209 10.51 -9.56 -15.67
N ILE A 210 9.18 -9.53 -15.74
CA ILE A 210 8.33 -9.95 -14.62
C ILE A 210 8.53 -11.42 -14.28
N LYS A 211 8.68 -12.29 -15.29
CA LYS A 211 8.90 -13.73 -15.12
C LYS A 211 10.19 -14.08 -14.37
N SER A 212 11.14 -13.16 -14.31
CA SER A 212 12.37 -13.30 -13.54
C SER A 212 12.24 -12.83 -12.08
N THR A 213 11.05 -12.39 -11.68
CA THR A 213 10.79 -11.87 -10.33
C THR A 213 9.82 -12.77 -9.56
N PRO A 214 9.87 -12.78 -8.22
CA PRO A 214 8.86 -13.43 -7.38
C PRO A 214 7.44 -12.84 -7.50
N ILE A 215 7.25 -11.74 -8.24
CA ILE A 215 5.93 -11.17 -8.52
C ILE A 215 5.14 -12.09 -9.47
N TYR A 216 5.81 -12.61 -10.50
CA TYR A 216 5.16 -13.53 -11.46
C TYR A 216 4.75 -14.84 -10.77
N GLY A 217 3.50 -15.22 -10.93
CA GLY A 217 2.93 -16.41 -10.30
C GLY A 217 2.71 -16.28 -8.79
N SER A 218 2.97 -15.11 -8.18
CA SER A 218 2.62 -14.89 -6.79
C SER A 218 1.11 -14.88 -6.60
N LYS A 219 0.63 -15.45 -5.47
CA LYS A 219 -0.78 -15.43 -5.13
C LYS A 219 -1.18 -14.03 -4.66
N ALA A 220 -2.22 -13.48 -5.27
CA ALA A 220 -2.79 -12.19 -4.89
C ALA A 220 -4.04 -12.36 -4.02
N ILE A 221 -4.31 -11.40 -3.16
CA ILE A 221 -5.41 -11.39 -2.20
C ILE A 221 -6.43 -10.33 -2.64
N LYS A 222 -7.66 -10.77 -2.94
CA LYS A 222 -8.74 -9.86 -3.34
C LYS A 222 -9.29 -9.13 -2.12
N VAL A 223 -9.29 -7.78 -2.15
CA VAL A 223 -9.95 -6.96 -1.16
C VAL A 223 -11.43 -6.75 -1.52
N LYS A 224 -12.26 -6.39 -0.52
CA LYS A 224 -13.67 -6.07 -0.74
C LYS A 224 -13.81 -4.71 -1.42
N ASP A 225 -13.13 -3.71 -0.88
CA ASP A 225 -13.17 -2.34 -1.42
C ASP A 225 -11.86 -1.58 -1.17
N TYR A 226 -11.67 -0.54 -1.99
CA TYR A 226 -10.53 0.35 -1.90
C TYR A 226 -10.86 1.73 -2.43
N VAL A 227 -10.56 2.76 -1.65
CA VAL A 227 -10.77 4.16 -1.99
C VAL A 227 -9.46 4.92 -1.81
N ASP A 228 -9.01 5.58 -2.88
CA ASP A 228 -7.88 6.52 -2.85
C ASP A 228 -8.43 7.90 -2.50
N LEU A 229 -7.89 8.53 -1.47
CA LEU A 229 -8.34 9.85 -0.98
C LEU A 229 -7.32 10.96 -1.29
N GLY A 230 -6.67 10.83 -2.43
CA GLY A 230 -5.67 11.77 -2.91
C GLY A 230 -6.22 13.10 -3.48
N THR A 231 -7.54 13.23 -3.66
CA THR A 231 -8.18 14.43 -4.23
C THR A 231 -9.45 14.82 -3.48
N TRP A 232 -9.84 16.11 -3.56
CA TRP A 232 -11.08 16.60 -2.96
C TRP A 232 -12.35 15.97 -3.56
N SER A 233 -12.32 15.58 -4.83
CA SER A 233 -13.45 14.88 -5.48
C SER A 233 -13.68 13.50 -4.85
N GLU A 234 -12.63 12.77 -4.55
CA GLU A 234 -12.72 11.46 -3.90
C GLU A 234 -13.19 11.57 -2.45
N ILE A 235 -12.67 12.55 -1.70
CA ILE A 235 -13.11 12.84 -0.33
C ILE A 235 -14.60 13.20 -0.30
N ARG A 236 -15.08 14.09 -1.19
CA ARG A 236 -16.50 14.44 -1.29
C ARG A 236 -17.37 13.23 -1.59
N ARG A 237 -16.95 12.37 -2.53
CA ARG A 237 -17.69 11.14 -2.85
C ARG A 237 -17.81 10.21 -1.65
N LEU A 238 -16.76 10.09 -0.86
CA LEU A 238 -16.79 9.32 0.39
C LEU A 238 -17.82 9.89 1.36
N LEU A 239 -17.77 11.20 1.64
CA LEU A 239 -18.69 11.86 2.59
C LEU A 239 -20.15 11.73 2.16
N ILE A 240 -20.47 11.88 0.88
CA ILE A 240 -21.84 11.72 0.34
C ILE A 240 -22.35 10.28 0.54
N ASN A 241 -21.48 9.27 0.38
CA ASN A 241 -21.87 7.89 0.61
C ASN A 241 -22.12 7.61 2.10
N TYR A 242 -21.28 8.16 3.00
CA TYR A 242 -21.49 8.07 4.44
C TYR A 242 -22.84 8.66 4.90
N GLU A 243 -23.25 9.79 4.32
CA GLU A 243 -24.56 10.39 4.63
C GLU A 243 -25.73 9.53 4.15
N LYS A 244 -25.59 8.82 3.03
CA LYS A 244 -26.63 7.93 2.48
C LYS A 244 -26.80 6.64 3.27
N ASP A 245 -25.73 6.11 3.83
CA ASP A 245 -25.72 4.85 4.58
C ASP A 245 -26.21 5.05 6.04
N ASN A 246 -26.26 6.31 6.53
CA ASN A 246 -26.66 6.67 7.89
C ASN A 246 -28.03 7.37 7.96
N ASN A 247 -28.73 7.57 6.83
CA ASN A 247 -30.10 8.05 6.72
C ASN A 247 -31.01 6.95 6.18
#